data_717004b1466514dc69af7e81cb7180e3
#
_entry.id   717004b1466514dc69af7e81cb7180e3
#
_cell.length_a   1.000
_cell.length_b   1.000
_cell.length_c   1.000
_cell.angle_alpha   90.00
_cell.angle_beta   90.00
_cell.angle_gamma   90.00
#
_symmetry.space_group_name_H-M   'P 1'
#
loop_
_entity.id
_entity.type
_entity.pdbx_description
1 polymer ?
#
loop_
_entity_poly.entity_id
_entity_poly.type
_entity_poly.pdbx_seq_one_letter_code
_entity_poly.pdbx_strand_id
1 'polypeptide(L)'
;GKIITHPVETSDTYSVVAEEGDVYVNAGADGKHPGTKDLVAVGNVGLINKDYGRDPNHNVEPTNIALAFTTPNSSLSGAVLNEYAESNKNPHNSGADIYLQNGATWNNEWIGMERPTPKKERPSGDNEAYLYKGSKVRNLVGGANPTAAGIIHPIDARPITIQNYSGFVNADYKAGTPASEEGKGKIIIQHVADNSHVTVQGDSAKNLTDDASYRTEMQSLANKLQYTGNDKK
;
A
#
# COMPACT_ATOMS: atom_id res chain seq x y z
N GLY A 1 12.55 -16.00 -1.78
CA GLY A 1 11.80 -16.50 -0.61
C GLY A 1 10.30 -16.46 -0.84
N LYS A 2 9.57 -17.28 -0.10
CA LYS A 2 8.11 -17.31 -0.15
C LYS A 2 7.54 -17.21 1.25
N ILE A 3 6.57 -16.33 1.43
CA ILE A 3 5.78 -16.19 2.64
C ILE A 3 4.33 -16.36 2.21
N ILE A 4 3.75 -17.53 2.44
CA ILE A 4 2.40 -17.84 1.97
C ILE A 4 1.55 -18.19 3.17
N THR A 5 0.48 -17.45 3.34
CA THR A 5 -0.53 -17.71 4.36
C THR A 5 -1.75 -18.32 3.68
N HIS A 6 -2.30 -19.35 4.26
CA HIS A 6 -3.55 -19.94 3.78
C HIS A 6 -4.72 -19.22 4.46
N PRO A 7 -5.64 -18.63 3.68
CA PRO A 7 -6.81 -17.96 4.24
C PRO A 7 -7.64 -18.92 5.09
N VAL A 8 -8.02 -18.48 6.27
CA VAL A 8 -9.00 -19.17 7.11
C VAL A 8 -10.27 -18.30 7.09
N GLU A 9 -11.41 -18.91 6.82
CA GLU A 9 -12.69 -18.19 6.63
C GLU A 9 -13.12 -17.32 7.81
N THR A 10 -12.49 -17.50 8.96
CA THR A 10 -12.90 -16.83 10.21
C THR A 10 -11.90 -15.81 10.74
N SER A 11 -10.78 -15.57 10.06
CA SER A 11 -9.76 -14.65 10.56
C SER A 11 -9.07 -13.86 9.45
N ASP A 12 -8.56 -12.68 9.81
CA ASP A 12 -7.69 -11.90 8.95
C ASP A 12 -6.40 -12.69 8.66
N THR A 13 -5.93 -12.63 7.45
CA THR A 13 -4.78 -13.39 7.01
C THR A 13 -3.63 -12.47 6.66
N TYR A 14 -2.57 -12.53 7.45
CA TYR A 14 -1.36 -11.73 7.24
C TYR A 14 -0.19 -12.59 6.79
N SER A 15 0.57 -12.10 5.82
CA SER A 15 1.89 -12.63 5.47
C SER A 15 2.99 -12.03 6.34
N VAL A 16 2.86 -10.73 6.65
CA VAL A 16 3.80 -9.99 7.49
C VAL A 16 3.01 -9.12 8.47
N VAL A 17 3.37 -9.19 9.75
CA VAL A 17 2.80 -8.36 10.80
C VAL A 17 3.91 -7.79 11.65
N ALA A 18 3.82 -6.51 11.95
CA ALA A 18 4.61 -5.86 13.00
C ALA A 18 3.67 -5.16 13.98
N GLU A 19 3.91 -5.37 15.26
CA GLU A 19 3.12 -4.77 16.36
C GLU A 19 3.90 -3.68 17.09
N GLU A 20 5.19 -3.88 17.29
CA GLU A 20 6.15 -2.92 17.78
C GLU A 20 7.52 -3.32 17.25
N GLY A 21 8.28 -2.36 16.71
CA GLY A 21 9.59 -2.62 16.11
C GLY A 21 9.56 -2.83 14.60
N ASP A 22 10.62 -3.41 14.07
CA ASP A 22 10.93 -3.39 12.65
C ASP A 22 10.89 -4.78 12.02
N VAL A 23 10.29 -4.90 10.84
CA VAL A 23 10.30 -6.10 9.99
C VAL A 23 10.77 -5.73 8.59
N TYR A 24 11.96 -6.18 8.23
CA TYR A 24 12.54 -5.93 6.91
C TYR A 24 12.75 -7.23 6.15
N VAL A 25 12.18 -7.34 4.96
CA VAL A 25 12.30 -8.52 4.10
C VAL A 25 12.88 -8.12 2.75
N ASN A 26 14.03 -8.66 2.41
CA ASN A 26 14.77 -8.32 1.18
C ASN A 26 15.06 -6.80 1.04
N ALA A 27 15.18 -6.09 2.16
CA ALA A 27 15.29 -4.62 2.19
C ALA A 27 16.50 -4.09 2.97
N GLY A 28 17.44 -4.96 3.29
CA GLY A 28 18.61 -4.62 4.14
C GLY A 28 18.27 -4.52 5.61
N ALA A 29 19.27 -4.32 6.44
CA ALA A 29 19.12 -4.27 7.90
C ALA A 29 18.43 -3.00 8.41
N ASP A 30 18.37 -1.96 7.57
CA ASP A 30 17.74 -0.67 7.88
C ASP A 30 16.45 -0.43 7.09
N GLY A 31 16.00 -1.43 6.30
CA GLY A 31 14.82 -1.31 5.44
C GLY A 31 14.98 -0.40 4.21
N LYS A 32 16.19 0.08 3.93
CA LYS A 32 16.46 1.09 2.88
C LYS A 32 17.27 0.59 1.70
N HIS A 33 17.70 -0.66 1.76
CA HIS A 33 18.53 -1.26 0.73
C HIS A 33 17.81 -2.44 0.09
N PRO A 34 16.99 -2.21 -0.97
CA PRO A 34 16.25 -3.28 -1.61
C PRO A 34 17.21 -4.32 -2.19
N GLY A 35 17.01 -5.55 -1.80
CA GLY A 35 17.77 -6.69 -2.31
C GLY A 35 17.28 -7.14 -3.68
N THR A 36 17.99 -8.09 -4.27
CA THR A 36 17.72 -8.62 -5.63
C THR A 36 17.18 -10.05 -5.62
N LYS A 37 16.71 -10.53 -4.48
CA LYS A 37 16.15 -11.88 -4.36
C LYS A 37 14.66 -11.89 -4.66
N ASP A 38 14.19 -12.99 -5.25
CA ASP A 38 12.77 -13.23 -5.41
C ASP A 38 12.07 -13.27 -4.06
N LEU A 39 11.00 -12.53 -3.93
CA LEU A 39 10.13 -12.51 -2.77
C LEU A 39 8.68 -12.68 -3.23
N VAL A 40 8.02 -13.72 -2.76
CA VAL A 40 6.59 -13.94 -2.97
C VAL A 40 5.89 -13.92 -1.61
N ALA A 41 4.97 -12.99 -1.43
CA ALA A 41 4.15 -12.89 -0.24
C ALA A 41 2.66 -12.99 -0.61
N VAL A 42 1.95 -13.87 0.06
CA VAL A 42 0.50 -14.04 -0.07
C VAL A 42 -0.12 -13.92 1.31
N GLY A 43 -0.94 -12.92 1.49
CA GLY A 43 -1.51 -12.48 2.75
C GLY A 43 -1.34 -10.97 2.91
N ASN A 44 -2.17 -10.37 3.76
CA ASN A 44 -2.07 -8.93 4.03
C ASN A 44 -0.77 -8.59 4.76
N VAL A 45 -0.38 -7.35 4.67
CA VAL A 45 0.70 -6.76 5.46
C VAL A 45 0.06 -5.87 6.51
N GLY A 46 0.42 -6.06 7.79
CA GLY A 46 -0.23 -5.35 8.89
C GLY A 46 0.76 -4.67 9.82
N LEU A 47 0.58 -3.35 10.00
CA LEU A 47 1.12 -2.63 11.14
C LEU A 47 0.00 -2.51 12.17
N ILE A 48 0.16 -3.23 13.28
CA ILE A 48 -0.87 -3.35 14.31
C ILE A 48 -0.50 -2.48 15.50
N ASN A 49 -1.41 -1.59 15.88
CA ASN A 49 -1.22 -0.74 17.05
C ASN A 49 -1.87 -1.39 18.29
N LYS A 50 -1.08 -2.07 19.10
CA LYS A 50 -1.54 -2.72 20.33
C LYS A 50 -2.13 -1.76 21.37
N ASP A 51 -1.66 -0.51 21.37
CA ASP A 51 -2.06 0.47 22.39
C ASP A 51 -3.20 1.36 21.96
N TYR A 52 -3.85 1.00 20.86
CA TYR A 52 -5.00 1.73 20.39
C TYR A 52 -6.09 1.76 21.48
N GLY A 53 -6.11 2.89 22.22
CA GLY A 53 -7.11 3.15 23.28
C GLY A 53 -6.79 2.59 24.67
N ARG A 54 -5.59 2.04 24.92
CA ARG A 54 -5.28 1.42 26.24
C ARG A 54 -4.57 2.33 27.22
N ASP A 55 -3.50 2.98 26.86
CA ASP A 55 -2.74 3.85 27.78
C ASP A 55 -2.26 5.11 27.07
N PRO A 56 -2.72 6.31 27.47
CA PRO A 56 -2.24 7.55 26.89
C PRO A 56 -0.78 7.86 27.23
N ASN A 57 -0.17 7.15 28.18
CA ASN A 57 1.21 7.36 28.61
C ASN A 57 2.16 6.28 28.11
N HIS A 58 1.67 5.27 27.40
CA HIS A 58 2.54 4.25 26.85
C HIS A 58 3.43 4.84 25.73
N ASN A 59 4.72 4.67 25.89
CA ASN A 59 5.71 5.13 24.93
C ASN A 59 5.77 4.10 23.79
N VAL A 60 4.92 4.28 22.79
CA VAL A 60 4.85 3.36 21.66
C VAL A 60 6.11 3.47 20.82
N GLU A 61 6.85 2.37 20.72
CA GLU A 61 8.00 2.30 19.81
C GLU A 61 7.54 2.38 18.34
N PRO A 62 8.37 2.98 17.46
CA PRO A 62 8.05 3.01 16.04
C PRO A 62 7.87 1.61 15.48
N THR A 63 6.88 1.43 14.64
CA THR A 63 6.63 0.17 13.93
C THR A 63 6.89 0.38 12.45
N ASN A 64 7.86 -0.35 11.91
CA ASN A 64 8.25 -0.22 10.52
C ASN A 64 8.24 -1.57 9.82
N ILE A 65 7.71 -1.59 8.60
CA ILE A 65 7.81 -2.73 7.69
C ILE A 65 8.46 -2.23 6.40
N ALA A 66 9.47 -2.94 5.90
CA ALA A 66 9.99 -2.72 4.56
C ALA A 66 10.05 -4.03 3.79
N LEU A 67 9.40 -4.08 2.65
CA LEU A 67 9.33 -5.25 1.79
C LEU A 67 9.83 -4.89 0.38
N ALA A 68 10.80 -5.64 -0.13
CA ALA A 68 11.36 -5.38 -1.45
C ALA A 68 11.00 -6.48 -2.45
N PHE A 69 10.13 -6.13 -3.38
CA PHE A 69 9.73 -6.92 -4.54
C PHE A 69 10.43 -6.33 -5.77
N THR A 70 11.55 -6.92 -6.15
CA THR A 70 12.52 -6.29 -7.07
C THR A 70 12.89 -7.16 -8.27
N THR A 71 12.17 -8.24 -8.49
CA THR A 71 12.39 -9.14 -9.62
C THR A 71 11.08 -9.47 -10.31
N PRO A 72 11.07 -9.89 -11.57
CA PRO A 72 9.86 -10.31 -12.28
C PRO A 72 9.11 -11.49 -11.63
N ASN A 73 9.81 -12.26 -10.79
CA ASN A 73 9.24 -13.38 -10.06
C ASN A 73 8.75 -12.99 -8.66
N SER A 74 8.87 -11.73 -8.30
CA SER A 74 8.43 -11.23 -7.00
C SER A 74 6.98 -10.74 -7.07
N SER A 75 6.22 -11.02 -6.02
CA SER A 75 4.85 -10.54 -5.92
C SER A 75 4.38 -10.39 -4.49
N LEU A 76 3.51 -9.40 -4.28
CA LEU A 76 2.66 -9.27 -3.12
C LEU A 76 1.21 -9.49 -3.56
N SER A 77 0.52 -10.45 -2.94
CA SER A 77 -0.93 -10.57 -3.02
C SER A 77 -1.49 -10.32 -1.63
N GLY A 78 -2.11 -9.18 -1.44
CA GLY A 78 -2.61 -8.74 -0.16
C GLY A 78 -2.71 -7.22 -0.06
N ALA A 79 -3.47 -6.76 0.91
CA ALA A 79 -3.59 -5.35 1.28
C ALA A 79 -2.52 -4.95 2.30
N VAL A 80 -2.34 -3.65 2.49
CA VAL A 80 -1.46 -3.09 3.51
C VAL A 80 -2.29 -2.33 4.53
N LEU A 81 -2.47 -2.91 5.71
CA LEU A 81 -3.15 -2.29 6.84
C LEU A 81 -2.14 -1.50 7.68
N ASN A 82 -2.46 -0.25 7.96
CA ASN A 82 -1.68 0.58 8.88
C ASN A 82 -2.60 1.19 9.93
N GLU A 83 -2.69 0.57 11.09
CA GLU A 83 -3.51 1.05 12.21
C GLU A 83 -2.99 2.38 12.79
N TYR A 84 -1.68 2.65 12.69
CA TYR A 84 -1.11 3.94 13.13
C TYR A 84 -1.58 5.10 12.27
N ALA A 85 -1.81 4.88 10.98
CA ALA A 85 -2.29 5.93 10.08
C ALA A 85 -3.78 6.27 10.30
N GLU A 86 -4.53 5.38 10.90
CA GLU A 86 -5.95 5.61 11.27
C GLU A 86 -6.09 6.33 12.60
N SER A 87 -5.07 6.29 13.44
CA SER A 87 -5.05 7.03 14.69
C SER A 87 -4.44 8.41 14.49
N ASN A 88 -5.02 9.43 15.13
CA ASN A 88 -4.39 10.76 15.19
C ASN A 88 -3.08 10.77 15.99
N LYS A 89 -2.59 9.62 16.39
CA LYS A 89 -1.39 9.40 17.19
C LYS A 89 -0.43 8.49 16.43
N ASN A 90 0.30 9.04 15.48
CA ASN A 90 1.45 8.39 14.88
C ASN A 90 2.72 9.21 15.13
N PRO A 91 3.16 9.33 16.41
CA PRO A 91 4.23 10.25 16.77
C PRO A 91 5.57 9.90 16.16
N HIS A 92 5.75 8.68 15.69
CA HIS A 92 7.02 8.15 15.18
C HIS A 92 6.99 7.86 13.68
N ASN A 93 5.94 8.30 12.97
CA ASN A 93 5.78 8.05 11.54
C ASN A 93 5.90 6.55 11.17
N SER A 94 5.28 5.70 11.99
CA SER A 94 5.20 4.25 11.72
C SER A 94 4.55 3.98 10.37
N GLY A 95 5.10 3.06 9.60
CA GLY A 95 4.57 2.80 8.27
C GLY A 95 5.21 1.62 7.55
N ALA A 96 4.61 1.27 6.42
CA ALA A 96 5.11 0.27 5.50
C ALA A 96 5.76 0.94 4.30
N ASP A 97 6.95 0.48 3.97
CA ASP A 97 7.71 0.86 2.79
C ASP A 97 7.74 -0.32 1.82
N ILE A 98 7.29 -0.09 0.60
CA ILE A 98 7.21 -1.10 -0.45
C ILE A 98 8.13 -0.69 -1.62
N TYR A 99 9.10 -1.54 -1.92
CA TYR A 99 9.88 -1.45 -3.14
C TYR A 99 9.22 -2.34 -4.19
N LEU A 100 8.81 -1.77 -5.31
CA LEU A 100 8.10 -2.46 -6.38
C LEU A 100 8.75 -2.17 -7.71
N GLN A 101 9.63 -3.05 -8.16
CA GLN A 101 10.57 -2.78 -9.25
C GLN A 101 10.69 -3.98 -10.20
N ASN A 102 11.24 -3.72 -11.39
CA ASN A 102 11.65 -4.74 -12.34
C ASN A 102 10.57 -5.78 -12.70
N GLY A 103 9.34 -5.33 -12.92
CA GLY A 103 8.23 -6.19 -13.28
C GLY A 103 7.62 -6.97 -12.12
N ALA A 104 8.06 -6.74 -10.89
CA ALA A 104 7.38 -7.26 -9.70
C ALA A 104 5.93 -6.75 -9.63
N THR A 105 5.04 -7.55 -9.08
CA THR A 105 3.61 -7.24 -9.04
C THR A 105 3.09 -7.07 -7.62
N TRP A 106 2.17 -6.14 -7.45
CA TRP A 106 1.36 -6.02 -6.25
C TRP A 106 -0.12 -6.15 -6.62
N ASN A 107 -0.72 -7.28 -6.24
CA ASN A 107 -2.14 -7.51 -6.32
C ASN A 107 -2.78 -6.97 -5.03
N ASN A 108 -3.31 -5.75 -5.10
CA ASN A 108 -3.92 -5.12 -3.95
C ASN A 108 -5.33 -5.65 -3.74
N GLU A 109 -5.46 -6.55 -2.81
CA GLU A 109 -6.73 -7.15 -2.39
C GLU A 109 -6.68 -7.52 -0.91
N TRP A 110 -7.81 -7.37 -0.22
CA TRP A 110 -7.92 -7.90 1.14
C TRP A 110 -8.03 -9.41 1.11
N ILE A 111 -7.16 -10.09 1.86
CA ILE A 111 -7.17 -11.55 1.97
C ILE A 111 -7.70 -11.93 3.36
N GLY A 112 -8.70 -12.79 3.39
CA GLY A 112 -9.39 -13.20 4.60
C GLY A 112 -10.79 -12.62 4.72
N MET A 113 -11.42 -12.83 5.87
CA MET A 113 -12.76 -12.33 6.12
C MET A 113 -12.73 -10.85 6.44
N GLU A 114 -13.38 -10.07 5.60
CA GLU A 114 -13.63 -8.67 5.91
C GLU A 114 -14.60 -8.59 7.07
N ARG A 115 -14.19 -7.96 8.17
CA ARG A 115 -15.09 -7.77 9.29
C ARG A 115 -16.28 -6.93 8.83
N PRO A 116 -17.49 -7.48 8.88
CA PRO A 116 -18.66 -6.74 8.43
C PRO A 116 -18.83 -5.47 9.24
N THR A 117 -18.98 -4.36 8.57
CA THR A 117 -19.46 -3.12 9.18
C THR A 117 -20.95 -3.06 9.12
N PRO A 118 -21.64 -3.30 10.20
CA PRO A 118 -22.74 -2.42 10.48
C PRO A 118 -22.53 -1.75 11.83
N LYS A 119 -22.58 -0.43 11.82
CA LYS A 119 -22.58 0.43 13.01
C LYS A 119 -23.63 0.03 14.07
N LYS A 120 -24.57 -0.84 13.73
CA LYS A 120 -25.70 -1.19 14.59
C LYS A 120 -25.49 -2.39 15.51
N GLU A 121 -24.44 -3.17 15.33
CA GLU A 121 -24.25 -4.43 16.05
C GLU A 121 -22.99 -4.50 16.92
N ARG A 122 -22.28 -3.39 17.06
CA ARG A 122 -21.06 -3.36 17.88
C ARG A 122 -21.33 -2.77 19.25
N PRO A 123 -20.81 -3.38 20.34
CA PRO A 123 -20.78 -2.75 21.64
C PRO A 123 -20.07 -1.39 21.53
N SER A 124 -20.59 -0.41 22.27
CA SER A 124 -19.96 0.90 22.37
C SER A 124 -18.51 0.76 22.87
N GLY A 125 -17.53 1.00 22.04
CA GLY A 125 -16.11 0.87 22.38
C GLY A 125 -15.25 0.19 21.32
N ASP A 126 -15.83 -0.50 20.34
CA ASP A 126 -15.08 -1.03 19.20
C ASP A 126 -14.72 0.10 18.25
N ASN A 127 -13.44 0.39 18.19
CA ASN A 127 -12.89 1.43 17.35
C ASN A 127 -13.01 1.08 15.87
N GLU A 128 -13.53 2.00 15.07
CA GLU A 128 -13.58 1.90 13.59
C GLU A 128 -12.20 1.71 12.94
N ALA A 129 -11.11 1.82 13.72
CA ALA A 129 -9.74 1.67 13.27
C ALA A 129 -9.38 0.26 12.78
N TYR A 130 -10.11 -0.74 13.23
CA TYR A 130 -9.89 -2.12 12.78
C TYR A 130 -10.55 -2.45 11.44
N LEU A 131 -11.20 -1.47 10.83
CA LEU A 131 -11.83 -1.66 9.54
C LEU A 131 -10.82 -1.36 8.43
N TYR A 132 -10.61 -2.32 7.58
CA TYR A 132 -9.84 -2.07 6.38
C TYR A 132 -10.52 -1.01 5.52
N LYS A 133 -9.93 0.18 5.46
CA LYS A 133 -10.40 1.33 4.67
C LYS A 133 -9.66 1.50 3.35
N GLY A 134 -8.80 0.60 3.03
CA GLY A 134 -7.88 0.63 1.90
C GLY A 134 -6.43 0.43 2.35
N SER A 135 -5.57 0.11 1.41
CA SER A 135 -4.13 -0.01 1.66
C SER A 135 -3.51 1.36 1.93
N LYS A 136 -2.57 1.39 2.90
CA LYS A 136 -1.81 2.59 3.26
C LYS A 136 -0.34 2.28 3.29
N VAL A 137 0.40 2.93 2.41
CA VAL A 137 1.85 2.79 2.25
C VAL A 137 2.52 4.11 2.57
N ARG A 138 3.54 4.09 3.43
CA ARG A 138 4.34 5.27 3.73
C ARG A 138 5.21 5.66 2.54
N ASN A 139 6.04 4.74 2.06
CA ASN A 139 6.87 4.95 0.89
C ASN A 139 6.64 3.84 -0.15
N LEU A 140 6.29 4.22 -1.36
CA LEU A 140 6.31 3.34 -2.51
C LEU A 140 7.46 3.74 -3.43
N VAL A 141 8.41 2.83 -3.61
CA VAL A 141 9.59 3.05 -4.44
C VAL A 141 9.52 2.17 -5.67
N GLY A 142 9.25 2.77 -6.80
CA GLY A 142 9.21 2.12 -8.11
C GLY A 142 10.59 1.88 -8.70
N GLY A 143 10.62 1.44 -9.95
CA GLY A 143 11.84 1.20 -10.71
C GLY A 143 12.58 2.50 -11.09
N ALA A 144 13.84 2.36 -11.49
CA ALA A 144 14.70 3.49 -11.86
C ALA A 144 14.33 4.12 -13.22
N ASN A 145 13.59 3.41 -14.04
CA ASN A 145 13.19 3.83 -15.39
C ASN A 145 11.95 3.05 -15.84
N PRO A 146 11.32 3.41 -16.98
CA PRO A 146 10.08 2.76 -17.43
C PRO A 146 10.19 1.25 -17.65
N THR A 147 11.35 0.74 -18.04
CA THR A 147 11.55 -0.70 -18.28
C THR A 147 11.76 -1.48 -16.99
N ALA A 148 12.13 -0.80 -15.91
CA ALA A 148 12.29 -1.35 -14.59
C ALA A 148 11.07 -1.09 -13.68
N ALA A 149 9.96 -0.63 -14.23
CA ALA A 149 8.74 -0.33 -13.48
C ALA A 149 8.20 -1.58 -12.78
N GLY A 150 7.68 -1.40 -11.58
CA GLY A 150 6.82 -2.36 -10.92
C GLY A 150 5.37 -2.24 -11.42
N ILE A 151 4.51 -3.18 -11.03
CA ILE A 151 3.13 -3.24 -11.51
C ILE A 151 2.19 -3.34 -10.31
N ILE A 152 1.22 -2.42 -10.23
CA ILE A 152 0.12 -2.52 -9.27
C ILE A 152 -1.13 -2.97 -10.00
N HIS A 153 -1.76 -4.00 -9.49
CA HIS A 153 -3.10 -4.43 -9.88
C HIS A 153 -4.09 -4.08 -8.77
N PRO A 154 -4.87 -2.99 -8.91
CA PRO A 154 -5.91 -2.64 -7.96
C PRO A 154 -7.11 -3.60 -8.11
N ILE A 155 -7.10 -4.70 -7.38
CA ILE A 155 -8.14 -5.74 -7.40
C ILE A 155 -9.26 -5.38 -6.43
N ASP A 156 -8.87 -4.91 -5.24
CA ASP A 156 -9.82 -4.50 -4.21
C ASP A 156 -10.57 -3.22 -4.64
N ALA A 157 -11.82 -3.14 -4.21
CA ALA A 157 -12.66 -1.96 -4.41
C ALA A 157 -12.17 -0.71 -3.66
N ARG A 158 -11.30 -0.86 -2.68
CA ARG A 158 -10.83 0.20 -1.80
C ARG A 158 -9.59 0.90 -2.32
N PRO A 159 -9.36 2.15 -1.91
CA PRO A 159 -8.22 2.91 -2.40
C PRO A 159 -6.89 2.36 -1.89
N ILE A 160 -5.83 2.68 -2.61
CA ILE A 160 -4.45 2.59 -2.17
C ILE A 160 -3.98 4.01 -1.89
N THR A 161 -3.63 4.33 -0.65
CA THR A 161 -3.07 5.63 -0.28
C THR A 161 -1.57 5.50 -0.09
N ILE A 162 -0.81 6.31 -0.81
CA ILE A 162 0.65 6.37 -0.79
C ILE A 162 1.07 7.73 -0.27
N GLN A 163 1.78 7.78 0.85
CA GLN A 163 2.26 9.03 1.42
C GLN A 163 3.38 9.63 0.57
N ASN A 164 4.41 8.85 0.27
CA ASN A 164 5.53 9.28 -0.56
C ASN A 164 5.75 8.30 -1.70
N TYR A 165 5.84 8.81 -2.89
CA TYR A 165 6.04 8.04 -4.10
C TYR A 165 7.31 8.46 -4.83
N SER A 166 8.08 7.47 -5.30
CA SER A 166 9.24 7.70 -6.17
C SER A 166 9.42 6.58 -7.19
N GLY A 167 10.08 6.92 -8.31
CA GLY A 167 10.40 5.96 -9.35
C GLY A 167 9.25 5.71 -10.34
N PHE A 168 9.30 4.54 -10.98
CA PHE A 168 8.39 4.15 -12.06
C PHE A 168 7.53 2.96 -11.65
N VAL A 169 6.23 3.11 -11.78
CA VAL A 169 5.23 2.05 -11.53
C VAL A 169 4.15 2.11 -12.60
N ASN A 170 3.71 0.96 -13.05
CA ASN A 170 2.53 0.80 -13.89
C ASN A 170 1.34 0.41 -13.02
N ALA A 171 0.24 1.16 -13.12
CA ALA A 171 -1.02 0.80 -12.51
C ALA A 171 -1.88 0.10 -13.58
N ASP A 172 -2.00 -1.21 -13.50
CA ASP A 172 -2.76 -2.02 -14.46
C ASP A 172 -4.12 -2.41 -13.90
N TYR A 173 -5.13 -1.75 -14.43
CA TYR A 173 -6.53 -1.96 -14.06
C TYR A 173 -7.23 -3.08 -14.85
N LYS A 174 -6.58 -3.72 -15.82
CA LYS A 174 -7.21 -4.78 -16.62
C LYS A 174 -7.41 -6.06 -15.83
N ALA A 175 -6.48 -6.39 -14.94
CA ALA A 175 -6.53 -7.61 -14.17
C ALA A 175 -7.33 -7.35 -12.87
N GLY A 176 -8.59 -7.78 -12.87
CA GLY A 176 -9.37 -7.84 -11.62
C GLY A 176 -9.95 -6.53 -11.12
N THR A 177 -10.03 -5.51 -11.96
CA THR A 177 -10.66 -4.24 -11.56
C THR A 177 -12.12 -4.46 -11.17
N PRO A 178 -12.56 -4.02 -9.99
CA PRO A 178 -13.96 -4.10 -9.60
C PRO A 178 -14.82 -3.29 -10.57
N ALA A 179 -15.82 -3.92 -11.11
CA ALA A 179 -16.46 -3.48 -12.34
C ALA A 179 -17.34 -2.24 -12.25
N SER A 180 -17.58 -1.59 -11.11
CA SER A 180 -18.73 -0.71 -11.16
C SER A 180 -18.91 0.41 -10.17
N GLU A 181 -18.05 0.61 -9.19
CA GLU A 181 -18.30 1.70 -8.24
C GLU A 181 -17.28 2.82 -8.35
N GLU A 182 -17.79 4.03 -8.44
CA GLU A 182 -17.00 5.25 -8.43
C GLU A 182 -16.04 5.28 -7.22
N GLY A 183 -14.77 5.56 -7.46
CA GLY A 183 -13.74 5.65 -6.43
C GLY A 183 -13.09 4.34 -6.01
N LYS A 184 -13.55 3.20 -6.50
CA LYS A 184 -12.96 1.89 -6.21
C LYS A 184 -11.63 1.68 -6.93
N GLY A 185 -10.67 1.08 -6.21
CA GLY A 185 -9.33 0.84 -6.76
C GLY A 185 -8.52 2.11 -7.03
N LYS A 186 -8.96 3.27 -6.53
CA LYS A 186 -8.25 4.55 -6.71
C LYS A 186 -6.89 4.51 -6.03
N ILE A 187 -5.87 5.00 -6.72
CA ILE A 187 -4.55 5.24 -6.16
C ILE A 187 -4.43 6.72 -5.78
N ILE A 188 -4.20 6.99 -4.50
CA ILE A 188 -4.10 8.33 -3.95
C ILE A 188 -2.65 8.56 -3.55
N ILE A 189 -2.00 9.55 -4.16
CA ILE A 189 -0.60 9.88 -3.88
C ILE A 189 -0.54 11.26 -3.23
N GLN A 190 0.13 11.34 -2.08
CA GLN A 190 0.22 12.59 -1.31
C GLN A 190 1.45 13.43 -1.69
N HIS A 191 2.60 12.79 -1.84
CA HIS A 191 3.84 13.44 -2.24
C HIS A 191 4.56 12.63 -3.31
N VAL A 192 5.03 13.31 -4.37
CA VAL A 192 5.74 12.71 -5.49
C VAL A 192 7.17 13.24 -5.53
N ALA A 193 8.15 12.36 -5.58
CA ALA A 193 9.54 12.75 -5.77
C ALA A 193 9.81 13.17 -7.22
N ASP A 194 10.90 13.93 -7.43
CA ASP A 194 11.33 14.35 -8.76
C ASP A 194 11.57 13.16 -9.69
N ASN A 195 11.24 13.35 -10.96
CA ASN A 195 11.39 12.32 -12.00
C ASN A 195 10.65 11.00 -11.73
N SER A 196 9.57 11.07 -10.99
CA SER A 196 8.73 9.92 -10.72
C SER A 196 7.54 9.90 -11.67
N HIS A 197 7.15 8.68 -12.09
CA HIS A 197 6.11 8.48 -13.09
C HIS A 197 5.20 7.34 -12.71
N VAL A 198 3.90 7.53 -12.91
CA VAL A 198 2.90 6.46 -12.89
C VAL A 198 2.30 6.35 -14.29
N THR A 199 2.36 5.16 -14.85
CA THR A 199 1.64 4.84 -16.08
C THR A 199 0.37 4.09 -15.72
N VAL A 200 -0.79 4.63 -16.09
CA VAL A 200 -2.08 3.97 -15.90
C VAL A 200 -2.42 3.20 -17.17
N GLN A 201 -2.61 1.90 -17.02
CA GLN A 201 -3.03 0.99 -18.07
C GLN A 201 -4.50 0.60 -17.89
N GLY A 202 -5.08 0.03 -18.91
CA GLY A 202 -6.48 -0.36 -18.94
C GLY A 202 -7.25 0.46 -19.96
N ASP A 203 -8.14 1.36 -19.55
CA ASP A 203 -8.95 2.16 -20.49
C ASP A 203 -8.13 3.25 -21.21
N SER A 204 -7.10 3.75 -20.56
CA SER A 204 -6.23 4.77 -21.11
C SER A 204 -4.82 4.58 -20.55
N ALA A 205 -3.89 4.15 -21.35
CA ALA A 205 -2.48 4.13 -21.00
C ALA A 205 -1.90 5.54 -21.17
N LYS A 206 -1.42 6.15 -20.09
CA LYS A 206 -0.77 7.46 -20.10
C LYS A 206 0.45 7.47 -19.20
N ASN A 207 1.51 8.11 -19.67
CA ASN A 207 2.69 8.42 -18.88
C ASN A 207 2.56 9.83 -18.32
N LEU A 208 2.68 9.94 -17.00
CA LEU A 208 2.68 11.23 -16.30
C LEU A 208 4.14 11.58 -16.02
N THR A 209 4.67 12.58 -16.73
CA THR A 209 6.11 12.80 -16.81
C THR A 209 6.64 14.06 -16.14
N ASP A 210 5.77 14.99 -15.79
CA ASP A 210 6.12 16.23 -15.10
C ASP A 210 4.96 16.71 -14.22
N ASP A 211 5.20 17.70 -13.36
CA ASP A 211 4.21 18.15 -12.38
C ASP A 211 2.94 18.72 -13.00
N ALA A 212 3.08 19.49 -14.06
CA ALA A 212 1.92 20.11 -14.70
C ALA A 212 1.11 19.06 -15.46
N SER A 213 1.79 18.18 -16.20
CA SER A 213 1.16 17.04 -16.85
C SER A 213 0.56 16.10 -15.83
N TYR A 214 1.27 15.81 -14.75
CA TYR A 214 0.82 14.95 -13.67
C TYR A 214 -0.50 15.46 -13.08
N ARG A 215 -0.57 16.72 -12.70
CA ARG A 215 -1.79 17.31 -12.14
C ARG A 215 -2.96 17.28 -13.12
N THR A 216 -2.72 17.62 -14.37
CA THR A 216 -3.74 17.61 -15.41
C THR A 216 -4.26 16.20 -15.64
N GLU A 217 -3.36 15.25 -15.75
CA GLU A 217 -3.73 13.85 -15.93
C GLU A 217 -4.40 13.27 -14.70
N MET A 218 -3.99 13.67 -13.50
CA MET A 218 -4.64 13.27 -12.26
C MET A 218 -6.08 13.73 -12.20
N GLN A 219 -6.37 14.94 -12.69
CA GLN A 219 -7.75 15.40 -12.78
C GLN A 219 -8.56 14.60 -13.81
N SER A 220 -7.94 14.27 -14.93
CA SER A 220 -8.59 13.48 -15.98
C SER A 220 -8.78 12.00 -15.57
N LEU A 221 -7.95 11.51 -14.66
CA LEU A 221 -7.97 10.15 -14.15
C LEU A 221 -8.56 10.06 -12.73
N ALA A 222 -9.39 11.01 -12.34
CA ALA A 222 -9.90 11.18 -10.98
C ALA A 222 -10.55 9.93 -10.38
N ASN A 223 -11.06 9.03 -11.20
CA ASN A 223 -11.64 7.79 -10.74
C ASN A 223 -10.63 6.67 -10.44
N LYS A 224 -9.39 6.80 -10.92
CA LYS A 224 -8.35 5.79 -10.80
C LYS A 224 -7.16 6.26 -10.00
N LEU A 225 -6.72 7.49 -10.25
CA LEU A 225 -5.53 8.07 -9.64
C LEU A 225 -5.87 9.46 -9.08
N GLN A 226 -5.45 9.73 -7.87
CA GLN A 226 -5.63 11.03 -7.22
C GLN A 226 -4.34 11.48 -6.57
N TYR A 227 -3.99 12.74 -6.85
CA TYR A 227 -2.89 13.43 -6.21
C TYR A 227 -3.43 14.50 -5.24
N THR A 228 -2.97 14.51 -4.01
CA THR A 228 -3.50 15.38 -2.96
C THR A 228 -2.45 16.22 -2.23
N GLY A 229 -1.16 16.00 -2.52
CA GLY A 229 -0.07 16.63 -1.78
C GLY A 229 0.54 17.84 -2.46
N ASN A 230 1.49 18.42 -1.76
CA ASN A 230 2.36 19.41 -2.32
C ASN A 230 3.40 18.74 -3.20
N ASP A 231 3.44 19.25 -4.39
CA ASP A 231 4.41 18.79 -5.32
C ASP A 231 5.74 19.40 -5.13
N LYS A 232 6.57 18.94 -5.95
CA LYS A 232 7.79 19.58 -6.32
C LYS A 232 7.62 21.08 -6.46
N LYS A 233 8.46 21.80 -5.84
CA LYS A 233 8.77 23.17 -6.16
C LYS A 233 9.99 23.21 -7.08
#